data_96db193eb67144e7d63fc866c13aab1b
#
_entry.id   96db193eb67144e7d63fc866c13aab1b
#
_cell.length_a   1.000
_cell.length_b   1.000
_cell.length_c   1.000
_cell.angle_alpha   90.00
_cell.angle_beta   90.00
_cell.angle_gamma   90.00
#
_symmetry.space_group_name_H-M   'P 1'
#
loop_
_entity.id
_entity.type
_entity.pdbx_description
1 polymer ?
#
loop_
_entity_poly.entity_id
_entity_poly.type
_entity_poly.pdbx_seq_one_letter_code
_entity_poly.pdbx_strand_id
1 'polypeptide(L)'
;MDDKLPEDIKREREAILHEANGLLKDPAKRRLFGNILTLGGLSLATGIVLKDFHNVQGVLDAVSRFNDGVQGAIFNPNSRAPLYARSQITNPFPFNAFYRLPQAPVVDGSSYKLELSGQIRDKRPWTLEQLYLLPQVSQVTRHICVEGWSAIGEWGGPQFSTFLHLIGADLTCKYVGFKCADGYYESIDMPTALHPQTLMAFTFRQHTLPVYYGYPFKIRIPTKLGYKNPKHVTEIFVTNDFPGGYWVDRGYNWFGGS
;
A
#
# COMPACT_ATOMS: atom_id res chain seq x y z
N MET A 1 -11.25 12.11 -34.67
CA MET A 1 -11.80 12.28 -33.33
C MET A 1 -10.74 12.80 -32.34
N ASP A 2 -9.47 12.85 -32.73
CA ASP A 2 -8.34 13.31 -31.91
C ASP A 2 -8.09 14.83 -31.88
N ASP A 3 -8.76 15.57 -32.72
CA ASP A 3 -8.51 17.03 -32.95
C ASP A 3 -9.10 17.95 -31.87
N LYS A 4 -9.85 17.39 -30.89
CA LYS A 4 -10.54 18.16 -29.84
C LYS A 4 -9.97 18.00 -28.44
N LEU A 5 -8.86 17.28 -28.31
CA LEU A 5 -8.20 17.11 -27.00
C LEU A 5 -7.30 18.32 -26.68
N PRO A 6 -7.26 18.81 -25.43
CA PRO A 6 -6.32 19.83 -24.98
C PRO A 6 -4.87 19.41 -25.27
N GLU A 7 -3.99 20.38 -25.56
CA GLU A 7 -2.60 20.15 -25.97
C GLU A 7 -1.74 19.48 -24.88
N ASP A 8 -2.05 19.71 -23.61
CA ASP A 8 -1.44 19.05 -22.46
C ASP A 8 -1.75 17.54 -22.45
N ILE A 9 -2.99 17.16 -22.72
CA ILE A 9 -3.42 15.75 -22.79
C ILE A 9 -2.82 15.05 -24.04
N LYS A 10 -2.67 15.77 -25.14
CA LYS A 10 -2.00 15.22 -26.33
C LYS A 10 -0.54 14.90 -26.06
N ARG A 11 0.19 15.82 -25.39
CA ARG A 11 1.60 15.61 -25.00
C ARG A 11 1.78 14.46 -24.02
N GLU A 12 0.90 14.35 -23.02
CA GLU A 12 0.93 13.26 -22.05
C GLU A 12 0.67 11.91 -22.73
N ARG A 13 -0.28 11.86 -23.65
CA ARG A 13 -0.57 10.67 -24.46
C ARG A 13 0.61 10.25 -25.34
N GLU A 14 1.29 11.21 -25.98
CA GLU A 14 2.48 10.95 -26.78
C GLU A 14 3.65 10.44 -25.94
N ALA A 15 3.85 10.98 -24.73
CA ALA A 15 4.86 10.52 -23.80
C ALA A 15 4.60 9.08 -23.36
N ILE A 16 3.35 8.74 -23.01
CA ILE A 16 2.94 7.37 -22.64
C ILE A 16 3.14 6.40 -23.81
N LEU A 17 2.77 6.80 -25.02
CA LEU A 17 2.96 5.98 -26.22
C LEU A 17 4.44 5.77 -26.56
N HIS A 18 5.28 6.77 -26.35
CA HIS A 18 6.72 6.67 -26.53
C HIS A 18 7.36 5.72 -25.53
N GLU A 19 6.96 5.80 -24.26
CA GLU A 19 7.42 4.92 -23.20
C GLU A 19 6.94 3.47 -23.43
N ALA A 20 5.67 3.28 -23.78
CA ALA A 20 5.11 1.98 -24.15
C ALA A 20 5.84 1.35 -25.34
N ASN A 21 6.16 2.13 -26.38
CA ASN A 21 6.95 1.66 -27.51
C ASN A 21 8.40 1.31 -27.13
N GLY A 22 8.98 2.00 -26.13
CA GLY A 22 10.28 1.66 -25.57
C GLY A 22 10.28 0.29 -24.86
N LEU A 23 9.23 0.00 -24.10
CA LEU A 23 9.05 -1.27 -23.41
C LEU A 23 8.81 -2.45 -24.39
N LEU A 24 8.17 -2.18 -25.53
CA LEU A 24 7.89 -3.18 -26.57
C LEU A 24 9.12 -3.53 -27.45
N LYS A 25 10.22 -2.79 -27.34
CA LYS A 25 11.49 -3.10 -28.04
C LYS A 25 12.29 -4.24 -27.39
N ASP A 26 12.01 -4.58 -26.14
CA ASP A 26 12.64 -5.70 -25.44
C ASP A 26 11.94 -7.02 -25.82
N PRO A 27 12.62 -7.98 -26.50
CA PRO A 27 12.01 -9.23 -26.95
C PRO A 27 11.45 -10.10 -25.82
N ALA A 28 12.03 -10.05 -24.62
CA ALA A 28 11.56 -10.82 -23.47
C ALA A 28 10.27 -10.22 -22.90
N LYS A 29 10.20 -8.90 -22.77
CA LYS A 29 8.99 -8.19 -22.35
C LYS A 29 7.88 -8.31 -23.37
N ARG A 30 8.21 -8.26 -24.67
CA ARG A 30 7.26 -8.43 -25.76
C ARG A 30 6.61 -9.82 -25.77
N ARG A 31 7.37 -10.89 -25.48
CA ARG A 31 6.82 -12.26 -25.33
C ARG A 31 5.92 -12.37 -24.12
N LEU A 32 6.29 -11.77 -22.98
CA LEU A 32 5.48 -11.76 -21.78
C LEU A 32 4.16 -11.03 -22.01
N PHE A 33 4.19 -9.84 -22.61
CA PHE A 33 2.99 -9.07 -22.98
C PHE A 33 2.14 -9.80 -24.04
N GLY A 34 2.77 -10.43 -25.04
CA GLY A 34 2.08 -11.21 -26.06
C GLY A 34 1.32 -12.40 -25.46
N ASN A 35 1.91 -13.12 -24.52
CA ASN A 35 1.27 -14.26 -23.85
C ASN A 35 0.13 -13.83 -22.91
N ILE A 36 0.25 -12.69 -22.26
CA ILE A 36 -0.81 -12.11 -21.39
C ILE A 36 -1.99 -11.63 -22.24
N LEU A 37 -1.74 -10.99 -23.39
CA LEU A 37 -2.77 -10.53 -24.32
C LEU A 37 -3.47 -11.68 -25.07
N THR A 38 -2.76 -12.74 -25.42
CA THR A 38 -3.35 -13.85 -26.21
C THR A 38 -4.13 -14.85 -25.37
N LEU A 39 -3.81 -15.06 -24.09
CA LEU A 39 -4.48 -16.04 -23.23
C LEU A 39 -5.58 -15.47 -22.33
N GLY A 40 -5.54 -14.18 -21.99
CA GLY A 40 -6.50 -13.55 -21.08
C GLY A 40 -7.21 -12.33 -21.65
N GLY A 41 -6.52 -11.51 -22.44
CA GLY A 41 -7.01 -10.22 -22.88
C GLY A 41 -8.08 -10.27 -23.97
N LEU A 42 -7.96 -11.17 -24.93
CA LEU A 42 -8.93 -11.27 -26.02
C LEU A 42 -10.27 -11.87 -25.58
N SER A 43 -10.25 -12.88 -24.68
CA SER A 43 -11.48 -13.50 -24.18
C SER A 43 -12.24 -12.59 -23.19
N LEU A 44 -11.54 -11.77 -22.41
CA LEU A 44 -12.16 -10.74 -21.56
C LEU A 44 -12.67 -9.54 -22.39
N ALA A 45 -11.87 -9.02 -23.31
CA ALA A 45 -12.27 -7.87 -24.13
C ALA A 45 -13.48 -8.18 -25.02
N THR A 46 -13.53 -9.36 -25.67
CA THR A 46 -14.68 -9.76 -26.51
C THR A 46 -15.93 -10.06 -25.67
N GLY A 47 -15.82 -10.66 -24.49
CA GLY A 47 -16.96 -10.94 -23.63
C GLY A 47 -17.56 -9.66 -22.98
N ILE A 48 -16.72 -8.68 -22.71
CA ILE A 48 -17.12 -7.40 -22.07
C ILE A 48 -17.70 -6.44 -23.09
N VAL A 49 -17.12 -6.35 -24.30
CA VAL A 49 -17.60 -5.47 -25.37
C VAL A 49 -18.99 -5.87 -25.89
N LEU A 50 -19.37 -7.13 -25.78
CA LEU A 50 -20.63 -7.64 -26.34
C LEU A 50 -21.80 -7.66 -25.33
N LYS A 51 -21.59 -7.47 -24.04
CA LYS A 51 -22.66 -7.68 -23.05
C LYS A 51 -23.20 -6.46 -22.33
N ASP A 52 -22.44 -5.40 -22.14
CA ASP A 52 -22.97 -4.23 -21.41
C ASP A 52 -22.16 -2.93 -21.62
N PHE A 53 -22.55 -2.15 -22.60
CA PHE A 53 -22.11 -0.75 -22.72
C PHE A 53 -22.69 0.17 -21.62
N HIS A 54 -23.52 -0.34 -20.72
CA HIS A 54 -24.18 0.45 -19.69
C HIS A 54 -23.53 0.37 -18.32
N ASN A 55 -22.51 -0.47 -18.11
CA ASN A 55 -21.84 -0.57 -16.80
C ASN A 55 -20.32 -0.36 -16.89
N VAL A 56 -19.93 0.87 -17.21
CA VAL A 56 -18.51 1.28 -17.27
C VAL A 56 -17.79 0.98 -15.95
N GLN A 57 -18.45 1.14 -14.79
CA GLN A 57 -17.88 0.88 -13.48
C GLN A 57 -17.51 -0.59 -13.32
N GLY A 58 -18.38 -1.52 -13.72
CA GLY A 58 -18.09 -2.96 -13.66
C GLY A 58 -16.90 -3.39 -14.51
N VAL A 59 -16.69 -2.73 -15.67
CA VAL A 59 -15.52 -2.95 -16.52
C VAL A 59 -14.25 -2.44 -15.84
N LEU A 60 -14.28 -1.25 -15.26
CA LEU A 60 -13.15 -0.66 -14.53
C LEU A 60 -12.75 -1.53 -13.33
N ASP A 61 -13.73 -2.03 -12.58
CA ASP A 61 -13.52 -2.93 -11.46
C ASP A 61 -12.91 -4.28 -11.90
N ALA A 62 -13.33 -4.82 -13.03
CA ALA A 62 -12.76 -6.05 -13.58
C ALA A 62 -11.31 -5.84 -14.03
N VAL A 63 -10.99 -4.72 -14.68
CA VAL A 63 -9.62 -4.37 -15.09
C VAL A 63 -8.75 -4.13 -13.86
N SER A 64 -9.27 -3.45 -12.83
CA SER A 64 -8.55 -3.22 -11.58
C SER A 64 -8.19 -4.54 -10.88
N ARG A 65 -9.16 -5.46 -10.73
CA ARG A 65 -8.92 -6.80 -10.16
C ARG A 65 -7.93 -7.63 -10.98
N PHE A 66 -8.00 -7.54 -12.31
CA PHE A 66 -7.03 -8.20 -13.19
C PHE A 66 -5.61 -7.64 -12.95
N ASN A 67 -5.46 -6.31 -12.89
CA ASN A 67 -4.18 -5.66 -12.61
C ASN A 67 -3.63 -6.05 -11.22
N ASP A 68 -4.49 -6.13 -10.19
CA ASP A 68 -4.12 -6.63 -8.87
C ASP A 68 -3.59 -8.06 -8.92
N GLY A 69 -4.26 -8.94 -9.68
CA GLY A 69 -3.83 -10.32 -9.90
C GLY A 69 -2.47 -10.41 -10.60
N VAL A 70 -2.26 -9.61 -11.65
CA VAL A 70 -0.96 -9.54 -12.36
C VAL A 70 0.13 -9.02 -11.44
N GLN A 71 -0.10 -7.92 -10.72
CA GLN A 71 0.87 -7.38 -9.78
C GLN A 71 1.21 -8.38 -8.67
N GLY A 72 0.20 -9.06 -8.10
CA GLY A 72 0.42 -10.13 -7.11
C GLY A 72 1.24 -11.30 -7.65
N ALA A 73 1.03 -11.69 -8.91
CA ALA A 73 1.75 -12.80 -9.53
C ALA A 73 3.22 -12.47 -9.86
N ILE A 74 3.52 -11.20 -10.22
CA ILE A 74 4.89 -10.76 -10.50
C ILE A 74 5.62 -10.23 -9.26
N PHE A 75 4.89 -10.01 -8.16
CA PHE A 75 5.46 -9.54 -6.90
C PHE A 75 6.38 -10.61 -6.31
N ASN A 76 7.64 -10.22 -6.07
CA ASN A 76 8.57 -11.06 -5.35
C ASN A 76 8.57 -10.64 -3.86
N PRO A 77 7.99 -11.45 -2.95
CA PRO A 77 7.91 -11.14 -1.53
C PRO A 77 9.28 -11.07 -0.84
N ASN A 78 10.34 -11.54 -1.50
CA ASN A 78 11.72 -11.47 -1.01
C ASN A 78 12.47 -10.23 -1.55
N SER A 79 11.88 -9.49 -2.49
CA SER A 79 12.51 -8.28 -3.05
C SER A 79 12.42 -7.13 -2.06
N ARG A 80 13.58 -6.60 -1.68
CA ARG A 80 13.69 -5.49 -0.72
C ARG A 80 13.71 -4.15 -1.43
N ALA A 81 13.00 -3.18 -0.86
CA ALA A 81 13.17 -1.79 -1.23
C ALA A 81 14.58 -1.31 -0.87
N PRO A 82 15.19 -0.43 -1.66
CA PRO A 82 16.52 0.10 -1.39
C PRO A 82 16.61 0.80 -0.02
N LEU A 83 17.73 0.62 0.66
CA LEU A 83 18.09 1.37 1.85
C LEU A 83 18.96 2.56 1.46
N TYR A 84 18.81 3.66 2.17
CA TYR A 84 19.49 4.93 1.92
C TYR A 84 20.35 5.34 3.10
N ALA A 85 21.37 6.18 2.86
CA ALA A 85 22.13 6.79 3.92
C ALA A 85 21.29 7.87 4.63
N ARG A 86 21.55 8.11 5.93
CA ARG A 86 20.88 9.17 6.69
C ARG A 86 21.06 10.56 6.11
N SER A 87 22.16 10.82 5.45
CA SER A 87 22.44 12.09 4.75
C SER A 87 21.47 12.36 3.58
N GLN A 88 20.76 11.34 3.10
CA GLN A 88 19.81 11.45 2.00
C GLN A 88 18.36 11.66 2.48
N ILE A 89 18.13 11.75 3.80
CA ILE A 89 16.81 11.99 4.36
C ILE A 89 16.26 13.33 3.89
N THR A 90 15.08 13.32 3.30
CA THR A 90 14.38 14.51 2.80
C THR A 90 13.96 15.42 3.95
N ASN A 91 14.31 16.70 3.87
CA ASN A 91 13.97 17.70 4.86
C ASN A 91 13.48 19.01 4.20
N PRO A 92 12.26 19.49 4.45
CA PRO A 92 11.22 18.83 5.25
C PRO A 92 10.68 17.56 4.58
N PHE A 93 10.26 16.58 5.40
CA PHE A 93 9.56 15.41 4.87
C PHE A 93 8.09 15.81 4.57
N PRO A 94 7.55 15.53 3.37
CA PRO A 94 6.22 15.98 3.00
C PRO A 94 5.12 15.32 3.83
N PHE A 95 4.09 16.08 4.14
CA PHE A 95 2.86 15.58 4.74
C PHE A 95 1.95 15.01 3.65
N ASN A 96 1.38 13.85 3.90
CA ASN A 96 0.34 13.27 3.06
C ASN A 96 -0.79 12.71 3.92
N ALA A 97 -2.01 13.11 3.64
CA ALA A 97 -3.25 12.58 4.22
C ALA A 97 -4.44 12.99 3.35
N PHE A 98 -5.59 12.38 3.58
CA PHE A 98 -6.84 12.80 2.94
C PHE A 98 -7.53 13.98 3.68
N TYR A 99 -6.85 14.56 4.64
CA TYR A 99 -7.25 15.74 5.42
C TYR A 99 -6.09 16.74 5.52
N ARG A 100 -6.40 17.98 5.90
CA ARG A 100 -5.40 19.03 6.12
C ARG A 100 -4.66 18.83 7.44
N LEU A 101 -3.41 19.27 7.51
CA LEU A 101 -2.54 19.10 8.68
C LEU A 101 -3.18 19.45 10.04
N PRO A 102 -3.93 20.56 10.19
CA PRO A 102 -4.59 20.88 11.46
C PRO A 102 -5.70 19.91 11.89
N GLN A 103 -6.15 19.04 10.98
CA GLN A 103 -7.21 18.05 11.22
C GLN A 103 -6.64 16.68 11.58
N ALA A 104 -5.31 16.56 11.72
CA ALA A 104 -4.69 15.31 12.13
C ALA A 104 -5.23 14.87 13.51
N PRO A 105 -5.69 13.60 13.66
CA PRO A 105 -6.26 13.17 14.92
C PRO A 105 -5.22 13.17 16.03
N VAL A 106 -5.61 13.69 17.18
CA VAL A 106 -4.78 13.64 18.39
C VAL A 106 -5.21 12.39 19.19
N VAL A 107 -4.32 11.39 19.22
CA VAL A 107 -4.54 10.16 20.00
C VAL A 107 -3.80 10.29 21.32
N ASP A 108 -4.51 10.06 22.43
CA ASP A 108 -3.87 9.99 23.75
C ASP A 108 -3.17 8.64 23.92
N GLY A 109 -1.83 8.67 23.94
CA GLY A 109 -1.01 7.46 24.08
C GLY A 109 -1.16 6.76 25.42
N SER A 110 -1.57 7.49 26.49
CA SER A 110 -1.72 6.92 27.83
C SER A 110 -2.94 6.00 27.95
N SER A 111 -3.99 6.30 27.20
CA SER A 111 -5.23 5.51 27.14
C SER A 111 -5.32 4.61 25.89
N TYR A 112 -4.32 4.73 25.00
CA TYR A 112 -4.32 3.99 23.73
C TYR A 112 -4.32 2.48 23.92
N LYS A 113 -5.17 1.81 23.13
CA LYS A 113 -5.20 0.34 23.00
C LYS A 113 -5.32 -0.03 21.54
N LEU A 114 -4.43 -0.91 21.09
CA LEU A 114 -4.54 -1.56 19.80
C LEU A 114 -5.49 -2.75 19.92
N GLU A 115 -6.61 -2.70 19.22
CA GLU A 115 -7.57 -3.81 19.17
C GLU A 115 -7.13 -4.86 18.13
N LEU A 116 -7.42 -6.12 18.45
CA LEU A 116 -7.10 -7.27 17.60
C LEU A 116 -8.35 -8.09 17.32
N SER A 117 -8.60 -8.44 16.04
CA SER A 117 -9.77 -9.23 15.67
C SER A 117 -9.53 -10.18 14.48
N GLY A 118 -10.55 -10.88 14.03
CA GLY A 118 -10.45 -11.85 12.93
C GLY A 118 -9.74 -13.15 13.33
N GLN A 119 -8.91 -13.70 12.44
CA GLN A 119 -8.21 -14.97 12.61
C GLN A 119 -6.90 -14.79 13.40
N ILE A 120 -7.04 -14.34 14.64
CA ILE A 120 -5.96 -14.12 15.61
C ILE A 120 -6.29 -14.92 16.89
N ARG A 121 -5.30 -15.63 17.43
CA ARG A 121 -5.47 -16.46 18.63
C ARG A 121 -5.56 -15.61 19.91
N ASP A 122 -4.62 -14.68 20.10
CA ASP A 122 -4.60 -13.76 21.24
C ASP A 122 -5.14 -12.40 20.82
N LYS A 123 -6.40 -12.16 21.15
CA LYS A 123 -7.14 -10.92 20.80
C LYS A 123 -7.15 -9.90 21.93
N ARG A 124 -6.33 -10.07 22.96
CA ARG A 124 -6.24 -9.07 24.02
C ARG A 124 -5.71 -7.76 23.46
N PRO A 125 -6.33 -6.63 23.80
CA PRO A 125 -5.82 -5.33 23.37
C PRO A 125 -4.41 -5.08 23.90
N TRP A 126 -3.59 -4.40 23.08
CA TRP A 126 -2.22 -4.04 23.43
C TRP A 126 -2.10 -2.57 23.78
N THR A 127 -1.50 -2.25 24.91
CA THR A 127 -1.15 -0.88 25.27
C THR A 127 0.06 -0.39 24.47
N LEU A 128 0.21 0.92 24.33
CA LEU A 128 1.36 1.51 23.63
C LEU A 128 2.69 1.11 24.31
N GLU A 129 2.72 1.03 25.64
CA GLU A 129 3.90 0.57 26.40
C GLU A 129 4.32 -0.85 26.02
N GLN A 130 3.36 -1.78 25.94
CA GLN A 130 3.64 -3.16 25.52
C GLN A 130 4.20 -3.22 24.10
N LEU A 131 3.69 -2.39 23.20
CA LEU A 131 4.17 -2.32 21.83
C LEU A 131 5.60 -1.76 21.76
N TYR A 132 5.95 -0.77 22.57
CA TYR A 132 7.31 -0.23 22.65
C TYR A 132 8.36 -1.22 23.19
N LEU A 133 7.94 -2.22 23.99
CA LEU A 133 8.82 -3.27 24.50
C LEU A 133 9.21 -4.31 23.43
N LEU A 134 8.56 -4.34 22.31
CA LEU A 134 8.89 -5.25 21.21
C LEU A 134 10.27 -4.92 20.61
N PRO A 135 11.01 -5.90 20.07
CA PRO A 135 12.30 -5.67 19.42
C PRO A 135 12.19 -4.61 18.31
N GLN A 136 12.96 -3.53 18.43
CA GLN A 136 12.93 -2.39 17.54
C GLN A 136 14.01 -2.51 16.45
N VAL A 137 13.65 -2.17 15.22
CA VAL A 137 14.58 -1.99 14.10
C VAL A 137 14.38 -0.61 13.48
N SER A 138 15.40 -0.10 12.79
CA SER A 138 15.32 1.17 12.07
C SER A 138 15.74 0.98 10.62
N GLN A 139 15.07 1.67 9.70
CA GLN A 139 15.41 1.66 8.28
C GLN A 139 15.18 3.02 7.63
N VAL A 140 16.10 3.40 6.75
CA VAL A 140 15.98 4.60 5.91
C VAL A 140 15.51 4.16 4.54
N THR A 141 14.26 4.47 4.21
CA THR A 141 13.60 4.00 2.99
C THR A 141 12.86 5.12 2.28
N ARG A 142 12.71 4.99 0.95
CA ARG A 142 11.91 5.91 0.15
C ARG A 142 10.42 5.65 0.36
N HIS A 143 9.67 6.71 0.56
CA HIS A 143 8.21 6.74 0.51
C HIS A 143 7.81 7.30 -0.85
N ILE A 144 6.98 6.58 -1.59
CA ILE A 144 6.49 6.97 -2.91
C ILE A 144 5.00 7.25 -2.81
N CYS A 145 4.58 8.48 -3.08
CA CYS A 145 3.17 8.85 -3.10
C CYS A 145 2.58 8.63 -4.48
N VAL A 146 1.30 8.25 -4.53
CA VAL A 146 0.54 8.14 -5.77
C VAL A 146 0.37 9.49 -6.49
N GLU A 147 0.55 10.60 -5.78
CA GLU A 147 0.55 11.96 -6.31
C GLU A 147 1.82 12.32 -7.12
N GLY A 148 2.73 11.35 -7.33
CA GLY A 148 3.93 11.52 -8.18
C GLY A 148 5.17 12.04 -7.46
N TRP A 149 5.14 12.30 -6.15
CA TRP A 149 6.33 12.69 -5.39
C TRP A 149 6.88 11.53 -4.56
N SER A 150 8.14 11.61 -4.20
CA SER A 150 8.77 10.67 -3.26
C SER A 150 9.68 11.40 -2.27
N ALA A 151 9.87 10.77 -1.09
CA ALA A 151 10.72 11.31 -0.04
C ALA A 151 11.41 10.17 0.73
N ILE A 152 12.62 10.41 1.20
CA ILE A 152 13.40 9.45 1.99
C ILE A 152 13.22 9.81 3.47
N GLY A 153 12.83 8.82 4.29
CA GLY A 153 12.65 8.98 5.72
C GLY A 153 13.21 7.81 6.51
N GLU A 154 13.64 8.07 7.74
CA GLU A 154 14.05 7.06 8.70
C GLU A 154 12.87 6.70 9.61
N TRP A 155 12.54 5.42 9.63
CA TRP A 155 11.40 4.88 10.37
C TRP A 155 11.87 3.76 11.28
N GLY A 156 11.42 3.77 12.53
CA GLY A 156 11.80 2.76 13.51
C GLY A 156 10.57 2.17 14.21
N GLY A 157 10.69 0.86 14.52
CA GLY A 157 9.63 0.10 15.19
C GLY A 157 9.87 -1.40 15.02
N PRO A 158 9.02 -2.25 15.62
CA PRO A 158 9.12 -3.70 15.44
C PRO A 158 8.74 -4.12 14.02
N GLN A 159 9.34 -5.21 13.56
CA GLN A 159 8.88 -5.86 12.34
C GLN A 159 7.46 -6.37 12.53
N PHE A 160 6.60 -6.08 11.57
CA PHE A 160 5.19 -6.45 11.65
C PHE A 160 5.00 -7.97 11.67
N SER A 161 5.84 -8.71 10.94
CA SER A 161 5.86 -10.17 10.99
C SER A 161 6.09 -10.72 12.41
N THR A 162 7.02 -10.13 13.17
CA THR A 162 7.27 -10.52 14.57
C THR A 162 6.01 -10.35 15.43
N PHE A 163 5.30 -9.24 15.26
CA PHE A 163 4.05 -8.99 15.98
C PHE A 163 2.97 -10.00 15.60
N LEU A 164 2.77 -10.28 14.29
CA LEU A 164 1.78 -11.27 13.82
C LEU A 164 2.03 -12.66 14.40
N HIS A 165 3.29 -13.11 14.47
CA HIS A 165 3.63 -14.38 15.11
C HIS A 165 3.30 -14.37 16.61
N LEU A 166 3.63 -13.26 17.29
CA LEU A 166 3.45 -13.15 18.75
C LEU A 166 1.98 -13.22 19.15
N ILE A 167 1.09 -12.55 18.42
CA ILE A 167 -0.37 -12.60 18.67
C ILE A 167 -1.01 -13.90 18.16
N GLY A 168 -0.26 -14.78 17.52
CA GLY A 168 -0.75 -16.03 16.95
C GLY A 168 -1.76 -15.80 15.81
N ALA A 169 -1.46 -14.86 14.92
CA ALA A 169 -2.23 -14.66 13.70
C ALA A 169 -2.17 -15.90 12.80
N ASP A 170 -3.27 -16.24 12.15
CA ASP A 170 -3.28 -17.29 11.13
C ASP A 170 -2.64 -16.76 9.84
N LEU A 171 -1.36 -17.12 9.64
CA LEU A 171 -0.55 -16.68 8.50
C LEU A 171 -0.95 -17.34 7.17
N THR A 172 -1.88 -18.29 7.18
CA THR A 172 -2.46 -18.89 5.95
C THR A 172 -3.58 -18.05 5.39
N CYS A 173 -4.10 -17.08 6.15
CA CYS A 173 -5.07 -16.12 5.68
C CYS A 173 -4.51 -15.21 4.59
N LYS A 174 -5.40 -14.73 3.74
CA LYS A 174 -5.03 -13.92 2.56
C LYS A 174 -4.70 -12.48 2.92
N TYR A 175 -5.39 -11.89 3.91
CA TYR A 175 -5.39 -10.45 4.14
C TYR A 175 -5.16 -10.09 5.59
N VAL A 176 -4.47 -8.96 5.78
CA VAL A 176 -4.39 -8.24 7.03
C VAL A 176 -5.00 -6.86 6.81
N GLY A 177 -5.97 -6.51 7.64
CA GLY A 177 -6.66 -5.22 7.57
C GLY A 177 -6.36 -4.34 8.78
N PHE A 178 -6.57 -3.04 8.59
CA PHE A 178 -6.28 -1.98 9.56
C PHE A 178 -7.46 -1.02 9.64
N LYS A 179 -7.83 -0.60 10.86
CA LYS A 179 -8.65 0.59 11.11
C LYS A 179 -7.82 1.64 11.81
N CYS A 180 -8.14 2.90 11.59
CA CYS A 180 -7.36 4.04 12.04
C CYS A 180 -8.25 5.07 12.74
N ALA A 181 -7.66 5.85 13.66
CA ALA A 181 -8.37 6.86 14.44
C ALA A 181 -8.94 8.01 13.60
N ASP A 182 -8.39 8.24 12.40
CA ASP A 182 -8.86 9.26 11.44
C ASP A 182 -10.01 8.76 10.53
N GLY A 183 -10.52 7.54 10.77
CA GLY A 183 -11.51 6.91 9.92
C GLY A 183 -10.94 6.27 8.65
N TYR A 184 -9.61 6.33 8.46
CA TYR A 184 -8.95 5.57 7.40
C TYR A 184 -9.03 4.07 7.68
N TYR A 185 -9.12 3.28 6.63
CA TYR A 185 -9.00 1.82 6.69
C TYR A 185 -8.24 1.34 5.45
N GLU A 186 -7.50 0.27 5.61
CA GLU A 186 -6.69 -0.29 4.53
C GLU A 186 -6.47 -1.79 4.76
N SER A 187 -6.10 -2.49 3.72
CA SER A 187 -5.70 -3.88 3.81
C SER A 187 -4.52 -4.21 2.89
N ILE A 188 -3.77 -5.22 3.27
CA ILE A 188 -2.63 -5.74 2.51
C ILE A 188 -2.71 -7.26 2.44
N ASP A 189 -2.01 -7.83 1.48
CA ASP A 189 -1.80 -9.28 1.38
C ASP A 189 -0.86 -9.78 2.51
N MET A 190 -1.04 -11.02 2.93
CA MET A 190 -0.22 -11.64 3.98
C MET A 190 1.29 -11.64 3.63
N PRO A 191 1.74 -11.94 2.39
CA PRO A 191 3.15 -11.81 2.03
C PRO A 191 3.73 -10.41 2.26
N THR A 192 2.96 -9.35 1.98
CA THR A 192 3.36 -7.96 2.30
C THR A 192 3.42 -7.71 3.81
N ALA A 193 2.48 -8.27 4.58
CA ALA A 193 2.49 -8.16 6.04
C ALA A 193 3.70 -8.86 6.67
N LEU A 194 4.10 -9.99 6.12
CA LEU A 194 5.26 -10.77 6.56
C LEU A 194 6.60 -10.26 6.01
N HIS A 195 6.59 -9.31 5.10
CA HIS A 195 7.81 -8.79 4.49
C HIS A 195 8.74 -8.17 5.55
N PRO A 196 10.06 -8.47 5.53
CA PRO A 196 11.00 -8.05 6.58
C PRO A 196 11.15 -6.53 6.74
N GLN A 197 10.75 -5.74 5.75
CA GLN A 197 10.76 -4.27 5.81
C GLN A 197 9.39 -3.67 6.18
N THR A 198 8.36 -4.48 6.39
CA THR A 198 7.08 -3.99 6.91
C THR A 198 7.19 -3.79 8.41
N LEU A 199 7.02 -2.54 8.87
CA LEU A 199 7.18 -2.14 10.26
C LEU A 199 5.90 -1.58 10.85
N MET A 200 5.72 -1.77 12.14
CA MET A 200 4.92 -0.92 13.01
C MET A 200 5.77 0.28 13.41
N ALA A 201 5.75 1.36 12.65
CA ALA A 201 6.65 2.48 12.86
C ALA A 201 6.16 3.38 14.01
N PHE A 202 6.93 3.42 15.10
CA PHE A 202 6.72 4.24 16.29
C PHE A 202 7.60 5.49 16.32
N THR A 203 8.68 5.47 15.54
CA THR A 203 9.63 6.58 15.49
C THR A 203 9.83 7.08 14.06
N PHE A 204 10.13 8.37 13.95
CA PHE A 204 10.60 9.04 12.75
C PHE A 204 11.86 9.82 13.07
N ARG A 205 12.95 9.58 12.33
CA ARG A 205 14.28 10.18 12.60
C ARG A 205 14.74 9.98 14.04
N GLN A 206 14.48 8.77 14.62
CA GLN A 206 14.83 8.38 16.00
C GLN A 206 14.07 9.12 17.11
N HIS A 207 13.14 10.01 16.77
CA HIS A 207 12.22 10.64 17.72
C HIS A 207 10.86 9.95 17.67
N THR A 208 10.07 10.12 18.73
CA THR A 208 8.66 9.68 18.75
C THR A 208 7.96 10.14 17.48
N LEU A 209 7.18 9.25 16.88
CA LEU A 209 6.47 9.52 15.64
C LEU A 209 5.56 10.76 15.83
N PRO A 210 5.74 11.83 15.04
CA PRO A 210 4.87 13.00 15.11
C PRO A 210 3.41 12.65 14.81
N VAL A 211 2.47 13.39 15.41
CA VAL A 211 1.02 13.22 15.21
C VAL A 211 0.68 13.19 13.71
N TYR A 212 1.16 14.16 12.96
CA TYR A 212 0.88 14.27 11.52
C TYR A 212 1.51 13.17 10.65
N TYR A 213 2.47 12.42 11.17
CA TYR A 213 3.03 11.23 10.48
C TYR A 213 2.40 9.92 10.95
N GLY A 214 1.50 9.94 11.97
CA GLY A 214 0.67 8.81 12.30
C GLY A 214 0.83 8.29 13.73
N TYR A 215 1.22 9.13 14.73
CA TYR A 215 1.22 8.75 16.15
C TYR A 215 -0.14 8.12 16.56
N PRO A 216 -0.21 7.04 17.36
CA PRO A 216 0.89 6.40 18.09
C PRO A 216 1.79 5.53 17.22
N PHE A 217 1.29 4.94 16.14
CA PHE A 217 2.10 4.28 15.13
C PHE A 217 1.39 4.22 13.77
N LYS A 218 2.19 3.96 12.76
CA LYS A 218 1.74 3.67 11.41
C LYS A 218 2.32 2.35 10.92
N ILE A 219 1.66 1.71 9.98
CA ILE A 219 2.30 0.63 9.23
C ILE A 219 3.16 1.27 8.13
N ARG A 220 4.45 0.94 8.12
CA ARG A 220 5.39 1.39 7.10
C ARG A 220 5.75 0.24 6.17
N ILE A 221 5.42 0.38 4.88
CA ILE A 221 5.61 -0.65 3.85
C ILE A 221 6.39 -0.03 2.70
N PRO A 222 7.73 -0.17 2.64
CA PRO A 222 8.55 0.48 1.62
C PRO A 222 8.31 -0.01 0.19
N THR A 223 7.77 -1.21 0.03
CA THR A 223 7.46 -1.85 -1.25
C THR A 223 6.07 -1.50 -1.79
N LYS A 224 5.35 -0.60 -1.12
CA LYS A 224 4.00 -0.17 -1.49
C LYS A 224 3.89 1.35 -1.54
N LEU A 225 3.00 1.83 -2.38
CA LEU A 225 2.66 3.26 -2.47
C LEU A 225 2.13 3.82 -1.13
N GLY A 226 2.21 5.12 -0.98
CA GLY A 226 1.96 5.82 0.27
C GLY A 226 0.61 5.53 0.93
N TYR A 227 -0.45 5.42 0.15
CA TYR A 227 -1.79 5.12 0.67
C TYR A 227 -1.91 3.72 1.32
N LYS A 228 -1.02 2.78 0.98
CA LYS A 228 -0.95 1.45 1.63
C LYS A 228 -0.26 1.49 3.00
N ASN A 229 0.09 2.66 3.52
CA ASN A 229 0.79 2.84 4.80
C ASN A 229 -0.15 3.53 5.82
N PRO A 230 -1.14 2.82 6.41
CA PRO A 230 -2.12 3.40 7.31
C PRO A 230 -1.48 4.04 8.54
N LYS A 231 -2.00 5.21 8.96
CA LYS A 231 -1.57 6.01 10.11
C LYS A 231 -2.56 5.88 11.26
N HIS A 232 -2.13 6.21 12.47
CA HIS A 232 -3.02 6.24 13.65
C HIS A 232 -3.79 4.93 13.81
N VAL A 233 -3.12 3.80 13.60
CA VAL A 233 -3.77 2.47 13.60
C VAL A 233 -4.37 2.17 14.96
N THR A 234 -5.64 1.76 14.99
CA THR A 234 -6.39 1.43 16.21
C THR A 234 -6.83 -0.03 16.26
N GLU A 235 -6.92 -0.69 15.10
CA GLU A 235 -7.26 -2.10 15.02
C GLU A 235 -6.47 -2.79 13.93
N ILE A 236 -6.04 -4.03 14.21
CA ILE A 236 -5.47 -4.96 13.23
C ILE A 236 -6.36 -6.20 13.22
N PHE A 237 -6.74 -6.67 12.03
CA PHE A 237 -7.49 -7.90 11.87
C PHE A 237 -6.95 -8.76 10.72
N VAL A 238 -7.14 -10.07 10.86
CA VAL A 238 -6.69 -11.07 9.86
C VAL A 238 -7.91 -11.80 9.31
N THR A 239 -8.02 -11.92 7.98
CA THR A 239 -9.21 -12.48 7.33
C THR A 239 -8.90 -13.11 5.98
N ASN A 240 -9.82 -13.98 5.51
CA ASN A 240 -9.84 -14.48 4.12
C ASN A 240 -10.82 -13.71 3.22
N ASP A 241 -11.71 -12.92 3.81
CA ASP A 241 -12.61 -12.04 3.08
C ASP A 241 -11.88 -10.77 2.66
N PHE A 242 -12.10 -10.32 1.42
CA PHE A 242 -11.45 -9.12 0.89
C PHE A 242 -11.91 -7.86 1.63
N PRO A 243 -11.02 -7.15 2.37
CA PRO A 243 -11.44 -6.06 3.23
C PRO A 243 -11.54 -4.69 2.52
N GLY A 244 -11.08 -4.59 1.27
CA GLY A 244 -11.02 -3.32 0.57
C GLY A 244 -9.96 -2.36 1.14
N GLY A 245 -10.22 -1.07 1.04
CA GLY A 245 -9.41 0.03 1.56
C GLY A 245 -10.01 1.38 1.18
N TYR A 246 -9.72 2.42 1.97
CA TYR A 246 -10.33 3.74 1.79
C TYR A 246 -10.21 4.28 0.35
N TRP A 247 -9.00 4.21 -0.24
CA TRP A 247 -8.78 4.65 -1.61
C TRP A 247 -9.14 3.57 -2.63
N VAL A 248 -9.04 2.29 -2.27
CA VAL A 248 -9.45 1.16 -3.10
C VAL A 248 -10.93 1.25 -3.45
N ASP A 249 -11.77 1.52 -2.44
CA ASP A 249 -13.22 1.68 -2.61
C ASP A 249 -13.58 2.97 -3.40
N ARG A 250 -12.56 3.79 -3.71
CA ARG A 250 -12.63 4.99 -4.56
C ARG A 250 -11.90 4.81 -5.90
N GLY A 251 -11.59 3.57 -6.28
CA GLY A 251 -11.06 3.21 -7.60
C GLY A 251 -9.54 3.13 -7.71
N TYR A 252 -8.80 3.24 -6.59
CA TYR A 252 -7.36 3.01 -6.59
C TYR A 252 -7.03 1.51 -6.63
N ASN A 253 -5.87 1.17 -7.19
CA ASN A 253 -5.40 -0.20 -7.23
C ASN A 253 -5.19 -0.75 -5.80
N TRP A 254 -5.73 -1.95 -5.49
CA TRP A 254 -5.60 -2.52 -4.16
C TRP A 254 -4.17 -2.96 -3.85
N PHE A 255 -3.45 -3.55 -4.82
CA PHE A 255 -2.11 -4.07 -4.57
C PHE A 255 -1.10 -2.94 -4.27
N GLY A 256 -1.16 -1.84 -5.02
CA GLY A 256 -0.39 -0.62 -4.76
C GLY A 256 1.12 -0.83 -4.66
N GLY A 257 1.70 -1.70 -5.49
CA GLY A 257 3.14 -1.94 -5.55
C GLY A 257 3.94 -0.72 -6.01
N SER A 258 5.19 -0.56 -5.53
CA SER A 258 6.08 0.55 -5.87
C SER A 258 7.50 0.08 -6.18
#